data_f56c1a99dbb9e49e8b29c353b7a0a67a
#
_entry.id   f56c1a99dbb9e49e8b29c353b7a0a67a
#
_cell.length_a   1.000
_cell.length_b   1.000
_cell.length_c   1.000
_cell.angle_alpha   90.00
_cell.angle_beta   90.00
_cell.angle_gamma   90.00
#
_symmetry.space_group_name_H-M   'P 1'
#
loop_
_entity.id
_entity.type
_entity.pdbx_description
1 polymer ?
#
loop_
_entity_poly.entity_id
_entity_poly.type
_entity_poly.pdbx_seq_one_letter_code
_entity_poly.pdbx_strand_id
1 'polypeptide(L)'
;MIQEDYNMSENIIYCYSGSGHCLNMAKTIAEKLGDTDIVLMRSFPEKTDATEAKRVGFVFPCYGGGLPGHVEDYVKAIKIAPDAYKFAVEQFAGYMGCGLHKIDEIVDLDYSNLISNHSTCIWLMPHTLCVPPTSKENARARIDRKAMEVAAAAKAMKHSEKKPPKKAFFALEDKLFSQMHSKRVKKFWVNDDCIGCGTCVRVCPQGNIQLTEKRPSFGTNCIGCLSCVQYCPKQAINVGKITEKRERFPNPNVKAADLTKKIIHID
;
A
#
# COMPACT_ATOMS: atom_id res chain seq x y z
N MET A 1 1.02 -33.28 14.25
CA MET A 1 1.03 -32.02 13.48
C MET A 1 0.19 -32.29 12.24
N ILE A 2 -1.04 -31.79 12.23
CA ILE A 2 -1.91 -31.88 11.04
C ILE A 2 -1.38 -30.78 10.13
N GLN A 3 -0.73 -31.18 9.06
CA GLN A 3 -0.44 -30.32 7.94
C GLN A 3 -1.82 -30.09 7.30
N GLU A 4 -2.47 -28.96 7.61
CA GLU A 4 -3.63 -28.53 6.84
C GLU A 4 -3.13 -28.39 5.40
N ASP A 5 -3.65 -29.21 4.50
CA ASP A 5 -3.50 -29.03 3.06
C ASP A 5 -4.13 -27.68 2.72
N TYR A 6 -3.32 -26.64 2.80
CA TYR A 6 -3.71 -25.30 2.39
C TYR A 6 -3.80 -25.30 0.87
N ASN A 7 -5.01 -25.57 0.39
CA ASN A 7 -5.29 -25.50 -1.04
C ASN A 7 -4.99 -24.06 -1.51
N MET A 8 -4.00 -23.91 -2.39
CA MET A 8 -3.59 -22.56 -2.83
C MET A 8 -4.72 -21.93 -3.63
N SER A 9 -5.07 -20.69 -3.30
CA SER A 9 -6.10 -19.94 -4.01
C SER A 9 -5.73 -19.75 -5.48
N GLU A 10 -6.71 -19.77 -6.36
CA GLU A 10 -6.54 -19.54 -7.80
C GLU A 10 -5.87 -18.19 -8.10
N ASN A 11 -6.12 -17.21 -7.23
CA ASN A 11 -5.60 -15.85 -7.37
C ASN A 11 -4.85 -15.41 -6.10
N ILE A 12 -3.76 -14.68 -6.29
CA ILE A 12 -3.02 -14.07 -5.19
C ILE A 12 -2.84 -12.58 -5.48
N ILE A 13 -3.19 -11.73 -4.51
CA ILE A 13 -2.96 -10.28 -4.59
C ILE A 13 -1.98 -9.85 -3.50
N TYR A 14 -0.79 -9.47 -3.86
CA TYR A 14 0.17 -8.86 -2.96
C TYR A 14 -0.18 -7.39 -2.76
N CYS A 15 -0.52 -7.02 -1.54
CA CYS A 15 -1.00 -5.68 -1.23
C CYS A 15 -0.14 -4.98 -0.19
N TYR A 16 0.25 -3.75 -0.46
CA TYR A 16 0.78 -2.84 0.53
C TYR A 16 -0.16 -1.66 0.75
N SER A 17 -0.48 -1.34 2.00
CA SER A 17 -1.40 -0.24 2.31
C SER A 17 -1.07 0.40 3.65
N GLY A 18 -0.83 1.71 3.66
CA GLY A 18 -0.63 2.49 4.88
C GLY A 18 -1.93 3.03 5.49
N SER A 19 -2.81 3.56 4.65
CA SER A 19 -4.09 4.18 5.04
C SER A 19 -5.32 3.32 4.75
N GLY A 20 -5.14 2.08 4.28
CA GLY A 20 -6.23 1.17 3.97
C GLY A 20 -6.79 1.29 2.55
N HIS A 21 -6.47 2.34 1.78
CA HIS A 21 -7.07 2.55 0.45
C HIS A 21 -6.65 1.48 -0.57
N CYS A 22 -5.37 1.10 -0.61
CA CYS A 22 -4.91 0.00 -1.46
C CYS A 22 -5.50 -1.34 -1.02
N LEU A 23 -5.63 -1.59 0.29
CA LEU A 23 -6.26 -2.81 0.78
C LEU A 23 -7.75 -2.88 0.43
N ASN A 24 -8.49 -1.77 0.53
CA ASN A 24 -9.89 -1.73 0.08
C ASN A 24 -9.99 -2.06 -1.42
N MET A 25 -9.10 -1.51 -2.24
CA MET A 25 -9.04 -1.81 -3.66
C MET A 25 -8.73 -3.29 -3.92
N ALA A 26 -7.74 -3.85 -3.22
CA ALA A 26 -7.40 -5.28 -3.32
C ALA A 26 -8.60 -6.17 -2.95
N LYS A 27 -9.34 -5.83 -1.89
CA LYS A 27 -10.57 -6.54 -1.50
C LYS A 27 -11.62 -6.47 -2.62
N THR A 28 -11.89 -5.29 -3.18
CA THR A 28 -12.84 -5.12 -4.28
C THR A 28 -12.44 -5.94 -5.52
N ILE A 29 -11.15 -6.00 -5.84
CA ILE A 29 -10.65 -6.82 -6.95
C ILE A 29 -10.84 -8.31 -6.63
N ALA A 30 -10.45 -8.75 -5.43
CA ALA A 30 -10.58 -10.12 -4.96
C ALA A 30 -12.02 -10.63 -5.00
N GLU A 31 -12.97 -9.85 -4.48
CA GLU A 31 -14.41 -10.16 -4.52
C GLU A 31 -14.96 -10.39 -5.93
N LYS A 32 -14.34 -9.81 -6.94
CA LYS A 32 -14.74 -10.00 -8.34
C LYS A 32 -14.01 -11.14 -9.04
N LEU A 33 -12.81 -11.44 -8.59
CA LEU A 33 -12.06 -12.61 -9.10
C LEU A 33 -12.60 -13.89 -8.50
N GLY A 34 -12.99 -13.88 -7.21
CA GLY A 34 -13.29 -15.07 -6.40
C GLY A 34 -12.01 -15.80 -6.02
N ASP A 35 -12.08 -16.77 -5.13
CA ASP A 35 -10.95 -17.61 -4.68
C ASP A 35 -9.59 -16.88 -4.67
N THR A 36 -9.48 -15.86 -3.84
CA THR A 36 -8.33 -14.95 -3.84
C THR A 36 -7.72 -14.80 -2.45
N ASP A 37 -6.42 -15.01 -2.33
CA ASP A 37 -5.63 -14.62 -1.17
C ASP A 37 -5.06 -13.22 -1.35
N ILE A 38 -5.37 -12.32 -0.43
CA ILE A 38 -4.69 -11.02 -0.32
C ILE A 38 -3.56 -11.16 0.69
N VAL A 39 -2.33 -11.11 0.22
CA VAL A 39 -1.11 -11.18 1.05
C VAL A 39 -0.64 -9.77 1.35
N LEU A 40 -0.61 -9.38 2.63
CA LEU A 40 -0.12 -8.07 3.02
C LEU A 40 1.41 -8.05 3.03
N MET A 41 2.00 -7.23 2.16
CA MET A 41 3.44 -7.03 2.05
C MET A 41 3.94 -6.25 3.27
N ARG A 42 4.30 -6.98 4.34
CA ARG A 42 4.95 -6.44 5.54
C ARG A 42 6.47 -6.66 5.42
N SER A 43 7.26 -6.17 6.36
CA SER A 43 8.75 -6.24 6.31
C SER A 43 9.32 -7.63 6.10
N PHE A 44 8.64 -8.63 6.62
CA PHE A 44 9.05 -10.02 6.47
C PHE A 44 8.15 -10.67 5.42
N PRO A 45 8.74 -11.28 4.35
CA PRO A 45 7.96 -11.93 3.33
C PRO A 45 7.17 -13.12 3.90
N GLU A 46 5.86 -13.03 3.79
CA GLU A 46 4.93 -14.12 4.06
C GLU A 46 4.43 -14.64 2.72
N LYS A 47 4.24 -15.93 2.55
CA LYS A 47 3.74 -16.55 1.31
C LYS A 47 4.40 -15.95 0.04
N THR A 48 5.65 -16.33 -0.20
CA THR A 48 6.41 -15.89 -1.38
C THR A 48 6.33 -16.90 -2.53
N ASP A 49 5.69 -18.04 -2.35
CA ASP A 49 5.43 -19.01 -3.40
C ASP A 49 4.03 -18.77 -3.98
N ALA A 50 3.97 -18.39 -5.24
CA ALA A 50 2.77 -18.16 -6.04
C ALA A 50 2.81 -18.93 -7.36
N THR A 51 3.58 -20.03 -7.43
CA THR A 51 3.77 -20.81 -8.65
C THR A 51 2.53 -21.57 -9.09
N GLU A 52 1.60 -21.83 -8.17
CA GLU A 52 0.32 -22.49 -8.48
C GLU A 52 -0.79 -21.48 -8.81
N ALA A 53 -0.55 -20.18 -8.59
CA ALA A 53 -1.57 -19.17 -8.81
C ALA A 53 -1.74 -18.88 -10.31
N LYS A 54 -2.97 -18.89 -10.78
CA LYS A 54 -3.33 -18.53 -12.16
C LYS A 54 -3.18 -17.03 -12.43
N ARG A 55 -3.46 -16.22 -11.42
CA ARG A 55 -3.33 -14.77 -11.48
C ARG A 55 -2.58 -14.24 -10.27
N VAL A 56 -1.61 -13.36 -10.52
CA VAL A 56 -0.84 -12.69 -9.47
C VAL A 56 -0.98 -11.18 -9.63
N GLY A 57 -1.54 -10.53 -8.60
CA GLY A 57 -1.77 -9.08 -8.59
C GLY A 57 -0.87 -8.35 -7.62
N PHE A 58 -0.57 -7.08 -7.91
CA PHE A 58 0.17 -6.17 -7.04
C PHE A 58 -0.62 -4.88 -6.84
N VAL A 59 -0.97 -4.53 -5.60
CA VAL A 59 -1.72 -3.31 -5.28
C VAL A 59 -0.96 -2.52 -4.23
N PHE A 60 -0.48 -1.33 -4.59
CA PHE A 60 0.40 -0.56 -3.73
C PHE A 60 0.27 0.96 -3.96
N PRO A 61 0.69 1.80 -3.01
CA PRO A 61 0.74 3.23 -3.16
C PRO A 61 2.11 3.71 -3.66
N CYS A 62 2.13 4.85 -4.34
CA CYS A 62 3.36 5.60 -4.59
C CYS A 62 3.81 6.33 -3.32
N TYR A 63 5.02 6.06 -2.86
CA TYR A 63 5.65 6.78 -1.77
C TYR A 63 6.96 7.42 -2.24
N GLY A 64 7.04 8.74 -2.06
CA GLY A 64 8.26 9.46 -2.42
C GLY A 64 8.67 9.36 -3.90
N GLY A 65 7.72 9.16 -4.80
CA GLY A 65 7.99 8.99 -6.23
C GLY A 65 8.33 7.58 -6.67
N GLY A 66 8.21 6.58 -5.78
CA GLY A 66 8.54 5.19 -6.10
C GLY A 66 7.77 4.18 -5.25
N LEU A 67 8.31 2.97 -5.15
CA LEU A 67 7.79 1.92 -4.29
C LEU A 67 8.03 2.24 -2.80
N PRO A 68 7.13 1.82 -1.89
CA PRO A 68 7.46 1.77 -0.47
C PRO A 68 8.71 0.92 -0.23
N GLY A 69 9.63 1.39 0.63
CA GLY A 69 11.02 0.93 0.70
C GLY A 69 11.28 -0.58 0.73
N HIS A 70 10.37 -1.39 1.30
CA HIS A 70 10.55 -2.87 1.35
C HIS A 70 9.73 -3.62 0.30
N VAL A 71 8.84 -2.94 -0.44
CA VAL A 71 7.96 -3.60 -1.42
C VAL A 71 8.77 -4.16 -2.58
N GLU A 72 9.80 -3.44 -3.02
CA GLU A 72 10.67 -3.90 -4.10
C GLU A 72 11.37 -5.22 -3.74
N ASP A 73 11.97 -5.30 -2.54
CA ASP A 73 12.65 -6.51 -2.06
C ASP A 73 11.66 -7.66 -1.84
N TYR A 74 10.45 -7.33 -1.36
CA TYR A 74 9.39 -8.32 -1.20
C TYR A 74 9.00 -8.94 -2.53
N VAL A 75 8.77 -8.11 -3.57
CA VAL A 75 8.38 -8.58 -4.91
C VAL A 75 9.47 -9.43 -5.55
N LYS A 76 10.74 -9.06 -5.38
CA LYS A 76 11.89 -9.86 -5.86
C LYS A 76 11.98 -11.26 -5.23
N ALA A 77 11.43 -11.43 -4.03
CA ALA A 77 11.42 -12.72 -3.32
C ALA A 77 10.26 -13.64 -3.75
N ILE A 78 9.26 -13.13 -4.50
CA ILE A 78 8.10 -13.90 -4.92
C ILE A 78 8.47 -14.79 -6.11
N LYS A 79 8.12 -16.07 -5.99
CA LYS A 79 8.20 -17.03 -7.10
C LYS A 79 6.84 -17.06 -7.80
N ILE A 80 6.82 -16.76 -9.10
CA ILE A 80 5.62 -16.74 -9.93
C ILE A 80 5.86 -17.68 -11.11
N ALA A 81 4.86 -18.48 -11.47
CA ALA A 81 4.95 -19.29 -12.68
C ALA A 81 5.07 -18.38 -13.93
N PRO A 82 5.87 -18.78 -14.94
CA PRO A 82 6.06 -17.98 -16.15
C PRO A 82 4.75 -17.66 -16.89
N ASP A 83 3.80 -18.60 -16.88
CA ASP A 83 2.50 -18.54 -17.53
C ASP A 83 1.39 -17.93 -16.68
N ALA A 84 1.66 -17.60 -15.42
CA ALA A 84 0.71 -16.89 -14.58
C ALA A 84 0.45 -15.49 -15.14
N TYR A 85 -0.82 -15.09 -15.16
CA TYR A 85 -1.20 -13.73 -15.53
C TYR A 85 -0.85 -12.72 -14.43
N LYS A 86 -0.10 -11.69 -14.77
CA LYS A 86 0.44 -10.71 -13.81
C LYS A 86 -0.13 -9.32 -14.03
N PHE A 87 -0.73 -8.74 -12.99
CA PHE A 87 -1.27 -7.39 -13.06
C PHE A 87 -0.84 -6.52 -11.89
N ALA A 88 -0.79 -5.21 -12.09
CA ALA A 88 -0.45 -4.29 -11.01
C ALA A 88 -1.29 -3.01 -11.04
N VAL A 89 -1.54 -2.47 -9.84
CA VAL A 89 -2.21 -1.19 -9.64
C VAL A 89 -1.43 -0.33 -8.66
N GLU A 90 -1.03 0.84 -9.13
CA GLU A 90 -0.41 1.86 -8.28
C GLU A 90 -1.40 2.98 -7.98
N GLN A 91 -1.62 3.25 -6.69
CA GLN A 91 -2.34 4.43 -6.25
C GLN A 91 -1.36 5.55 -5.94
N PHE A 92 -1.56 6.70 -6.56
CA PHE A 92 -0.72 7.86 -6.32
C PHE A 92 -1.56 9.11 -6.02
N ALA A 93 -0.95 10.10 -5.42
CA ALA A 93 -1.58 11.37 -5.12
C ALA A 93 -0.67 12.52 -5.54
N GLY A 94 -1.01 13.17 -6.64
CA GLY A 94 -0.26 14.28 -7.21
C GLY A 94 0.84 13.87 -8.19
N TYR A 95 1.65 12.88 -7.85
CA TYR A 95 2.74 12.41 -8.70
C TYR A 95 2.81 10.87 -8.74
N MET A 96 2.82 10.28 -9.93
CA MET A 96 2.74 8.84 -10.11
C MET A 96 4.09 8.12 -9.91
N GLY A 97 5.22 8.80 -10.02
CA GLY A 97 6.53 8.18 -9.81
C GLY A 97 6.87 7.02 -10.75
N CYS A 98 7.77 6.16 -10.28
CA CYS A 98 8.30 5.02 -11.03
C CYS A 98 7.87 3.64 -10.47
N GLY A 99 6.98 3.59 -9.48
CA GLY A 99 6.67 2.35 -8.77
C GLY A 99 6.18 1.24 -9.67
N LEU A 100 5.23 1.55 -10.55
CA LEU A 100 4.67 0.58 -11.48
C LEU A 100 5.69 0.07 -12.50
N HIS A 101 6.57 0.96 -12.97
CA HIS A 101 7.67 0.58 -13.86
C HIS A 101 8.66 -0.39 -13.20
N LYS A 102 9.02 -0.14 -11.93
CA LYS A 102 9.89 -1.05 -11.17
C LYS A 102 9.27 -2.44 -10.99
N ILE A 103 7.97 -2.52 -10.73
CA ILE A 103 7.28 -3.82 -10.67
C ILE A 103 7.32 -4.52 -12.03
N ASP A 104 7.07 -3.80 -13.12
CA ASP A 104 7.12 -4.35 -14.48
C ASP A 104 8.52 -4.90 -14.84
N GLU A 105 9.59 -4.21 -14.43
CA GLU A 105 10.97 -4.70 -14.63
C GLU A 105 11.27 -5.99 -13.85
N ILE A 106 10.59 -6.24 -12.72
CA ILE A 106 10.82 -7.44 -11.90
C ILE A 106 9.98 -8.63 -12.39
N VAL A 107 8.69 -8.42 -12.73
CA VAL A 107 7.76 -9.53 -12.95
C VAL A 107 7.18 -9.60 -14.36
N ASP A 108 7.47 -8.65 -15.24
CA ASP A 108 6.94 -8.55 -16.60
C ASP A 108 5.40 -8.59 -16.64
N LEU A 109 4.78 -7.46 -16.34
CA LEU A 109 3.32 -7.34 -16.17
C LEU A 109 2.56 -7.52 -17.50
N ASP A 110 1.48 -8.28 -17.46
CA ASP A 110 0.49 -8.36 -18.53
C ASP A 110 -0.43 -7.15 -18.56
N TYR A 111 -0.82 -6.66 -17.36
CA TYR A 111 -1.73 -5.52 -17.22
C TYR A 111 -1.30 -4.58 -16.10
N SER A 112 -1.47 -3.30 -16.34
CA SER A 112 -1.16 -2.29 -15.33
C SER A 112 -2.13 -1.12 -15.35
N ASN A 113 -2.39 -0.51 -14.19
CA ASN A 113 -3.24 0.66 -14.06
C ASN A 113 -2.69 1.66 -13.02
N LEU A 114 -2.78 2.94 -13.35
CA LEU A 114 -2.40 4.05 -12.49
C LEU A 114 -3.65 4.79 -12.02
N ILE A 115 -3.82 4.89 -10.71
CA ILE A 115 -5.03 5.48 -10.12
C ILE A 115 -4.65 6.67 -9.24
N SER A 116 -5.05 7.85 -9.69
CA SER A 116 -4.87 9.06 -8.90
C SER A 116 -5.84 9.11 -7.71
N ASN A 117 -5.29 9.23 -6.51
CA ASN A 117 -6.01 9.36 -5.26
C ASN A 117 -5.60 10.64 -4.51
N HIS A 118 -6.04 11.78 -5.00
CA HIS A 118 -5.65 13.08 -4.43
C HIS A 118 -6.07 13.28 -2.98
N SER A 119 -7.07 12.56 -2.50
CA SER A 119 -7.60 12.72 -1.14
C SER A 119 -6.65 12.26 -0.04
N THR A 120 -5.68 11.39 -0.36
CA THR A 120 -4.75 10.81 0.64
C THR A 120 -3.49 11.63 0.86
N CYS A 121 -3.14 12.53 -0.06
CA CYS A 121 -1.87 13.26 -0.05
C CYS A 121 -1.85 14.57 0.74
N ILE A 122 -2.98 15.03 1.21
CA ILE A 122 -3.15 16.33 1.91
C ILE A 122 -2.23 16.48 3.16
N TRP A 123 -1.51 15.45 3.49
CA TRP A 123 -0.79 15.26 4.74
C TRP A 123 0.66 15.69 4.76
N LEU A 124 1.38 15.45 3.65
CA LEU A 124 2.83 15.52 3.63
C LEU A 124 3.37 16.62 2.72
N MET A 125 2.53 17.15 1.83
CA MET A 125 2.94 18.16 0.86
C MET A 125 2.46 19.57 1.28
N PRO A 126 3.25 20.62 1.02
CA PRO A 126 2.74 21.98 1.04
C PRO A 126 1.52 22.09 0.12
N HIS A 127 0.51 22.85 0.52
CA HIS A 127 -0.73 23.04 -0.27
C HIS A 127 -0.52 23.48 -1.72
N THR A 128 0.63 24.03 -2.05
CA THR A 128 1.00 24.50 -3.38
C THR A 128 1.28 23.41 -4.39
N LEU A 129 1.49 22.15 -3.94
CA LEU A 129 1.79 21.01 -4.82
C LEU A 129 0.66 19.98 -4.87
N CYS A 130 -0.40 20.17 -4.12
CA CYS A 130 -1.59 19.32 -4.14
C CYS A 130 -2.64 19.93 -5.04
N VAL A 131 -3.09 19.17 -6.04
CA VAL A 131 -4.30 19.48 -6.79
C VAL A 131 -5.47 19.63 -5.78
N PRO A 132 -6.35 20.62 -5.93
CA PRO A 132 -7.48 20.83 -5.03
C PRO A 132 -8.20 19.50 -4.77
N PRO A 133 -8.58 19.20 -3.52
CA PRO A 133 -9.25 17.95 -3.21
C PRO A 133 -10.58 17.91 -3.95
N THR A 134 -10.72 16.95 -4.84
CA THR A 134 -12.05 16.44 -5.14
C THR A 134 -12.70 16.02 -3.82
N SER A 135 -14.03 16.11 -3.71
CA SER A 135 -14.69 15.65 -2.50
C SER A 135 -14.23 14.22 -2.18
N LYS A 136 -14.16 13.88 -0.88
CA LYS A 136 -13.72 12.54 -0.43
C LYS A 136 -14.57 11.44 -1.05
N GLU A 137 -15.87 11.70 -1.23
CA GLU A 137 -16.85 10.81 -1.84
C GLU A 137 -16.53 10.57 -3.32
N ASN A 138 -16.27 11.63 -4.08
CA ASN A 138 -15.92 11.53 -5.50
C ASN A 138 -14.59 10.77 -5.71
N ALA A 139 -13.61 10.99 -4.82
CA ALA A 139 -12.35 10.27 -4.87
C ALA A 139 -12.56 8.77 -4.60
N ARG A 140 -13.37 8.40 -3.60
CA ARG A 140 -13.72 7.00 -3.31
C ARG A 140 -14.46 6.35 -4.48
N ALA A 141 -15.54 6.97 -4.96
CA ALA A 141 -16.32 6.45 -6.08
C ALA A 141 -15.47 6.21 -7.35
N ARG A 142 -14.48 7.08 -7.59
CA ARG A 142 -13.53 6.89 -8.69
C ARG A 142 -12.61 5.69 -8.45
N ILE A 143 -12.10 5.52 -7.24
CA ILE A 143 -11.22 4.40 -6.87
C ILE A 143 -11.98 3.09 -6.99
N ASP A 144 -13.21 3.02 -6.48
CA ASP A 144 -14.05 1.83 -6.53
C ASP A 144 -14.38 1.44 -7.98
N ARG A 145 -14.75 2.42 -8.81
CA ARG A 145 -14.97 2.18 -10.25
C ARG A 145 -13.69 1.65 -10.93
N LYS A 146 -12.53 2.23 -10.63
CA LYS A 146 -11.25 1.77 -11.19
C LYS A 146 -10.86 0.37 -10.68
N ALA A 147 -11.17 0.04 -9.44
CA ALA A 147 -10.99 -1.32 -8.92
C ALA A 147 -11.82 -2.33 -9.71
N MET A 148 -13.07 -1.99 -10.05
CA MET A 148 -13.93 -2.83 -10.87
C MET A 148 -13.41 -2.99 -12.31
N GLU A 149 -12.88 -1.92 -12.92
CA GLU A 149 -12.25 -1.99 -14.25
C GLU A 149 -11.03 -2.92 -14.24
N VAL A 150 -10.17 -2.81 -13.22
CA VAL A 150 -9.00 -3.70 -13.05
C VAL A 150 -9.43 -5.14 -12.84
N ALA A 151 -10.41 -5.37 -12.00
CA ALA A 151 -10.95 -6.70 -11.75
C ALA A 151 -11.49 -7.35 -13.03
N ALA A 152 -12.25 -6.61 -13.82
CA ALA A 152 -12.77 -7.08 -15.12
C ALA A 152 -11.62 -7.39 -16.11
N ALA A 153 -10.59 -6.55 -16.14
CA ALA A 153 -9.42 -6.79 -16.98
C ALA A 153 -8.64 -8.04 -16.54
N ALA A 154 -8.39 -8.20 -15.23
CA ALA A 154 -7.70 -9.36 -14.68
C ALA A 154 -8.50 -10.66 -14.86
N LYS A 155 -9.83 -10.62 -14.68
CA LYS A 155 -10.70 -11.77 -14.91
C LYS A 155 -10.67 -12.23 -16.37
N ALA A 156 -10.65 -11.30 -17.31
CA ALA A 156 -10.58 -11.54 -18.75
C ALA A 156 -9.13 -11.73 -19.26
N MET A 157 -8.13 -11.70 -18.36
CA MET A 157 -6.70 -11.77 -18.69
C MET A 157 -6.29 -10.79 -19.82
N LYS A 158 -6.79 -9.56 -19.75
CA LYS A 158 -6.48 -8.54 -20.75
C LYS A 158 -5.03 -8.07 -20.63
N HIS A 159 -4.40 -7.81 -21.74
CA HIS A 159 -3.08 -7.20 -21.79
C HIS A 159 -3.18 -5.67 -21.94
N SER A 160 -2.26 -4.95 -21.33
CA SER A 160 -2.10 -3.52 -21.54
C SER A 160 -1.54 -3.25 -22.95
N GLU A 161 -2.10 -2.29 -23.64
CA GLU A 161 -1.57 -1.86 -24.96
C GLU A 161 -0.16 -1.27 -24.84
N LYS A 162 0.18 -0.72 -23.68
CA LYS A 162 1.48 -0.08 -23.40
C LYS A 162 2.02 -0.53 -22.06
N LYS A 163 3.33 -0.74 -22.01
CA LYS A 163 4.04 -0.96 -20.74
C LYS A 163 4.01 0.30 -19.86
N PRO A 164 4.18 0.15 -18.52
CA PRO A 164 4.30 1.29 -17.62
C PRO A 164 5.32 2.32 -18.11
N PRO A 165 5.04 3.63 -18.00
CA PRO A 165 5.89 4.65 -18.57
C PRO A 165 7.28 4.65 -17.91
N LYS A 166 8.33 4.58 -18.74
CA LYS A 166 9.73 4.78 -18.33
C LYS A 166 10.13 6.20 -18.63
N LYS A 167 10.48 6.97 -17.60
CA LYS A 167 10.99 8.34 -17.75
C LYS A 167 12.47 8.37 -17.41
N ALA A 168 13.25 9.08 -18.24
CA ALA A 168 14.71 9.21 -18.06
C ALA A 168 15.13 9.75 -16.68
N PHE A 169 14.26 10.53 -16.03
CA PHE A 169 14.54 11.17 -14.74
C PHE A 169 14.07 10.38 -13.51
N PHE A 170 13.43 9.23 -13.65
CA PHE A 170 12.88 8.48 -12.51
C PHE A 170 13.92 8.16 -11.45
N ALA A 171 15.13 7.76 -11.82
CA ALA A 171 16.17 7.42 -10.85
C ALA A 171 16.60 8.63 -10.01
N LEU A 172 16.69 9.82 -10.63
CA LEU A 172 17.03 11.05 -9.91
C LEU A 172 15.87 11.50 -9.01
N GLU A 173 14.65 11.45 -9.52
CA GLU A 173 13.45 11.80 -8.78
C GLU A 173 13.26 10.86 -7.56
N ASP A 174 13.39 9.55 -7.74
CA ASP A 174 13.30 8.55 -6.67
C ASP A 174 14.34 8.83 -5.57
N LYS A 175 15.58 9.13 -5.94
CA LYS A 175 16.64 9.49 -4.99
C LYS A 175 16.32 10.77 -4.21
N LEU A 176 15.87 11.81 -4.88
CA LEU A 176 15.51 13.08 -4.24
C LEU A 176 14.30 12.94 -3.32
N PHE A 177 13.24 12.29 -3.78
CA PHE A 177 12.02 12.10 -3.00
C PHE A 177 12.25 11.15 -1.82
N SER A 178 13.02 10.09 -1.99
CA SER A 178 13.34 9.16 -0.90
C SER A 178 14.14 9.85 0.21
N GLN A 179 15.11 10.71 -0.14
CA GLN A 179 15.85 11.51 0.84
C GLN A 179 14.96 12.53 1.58
N MET A 180 14.05 13.19 0.87
CA MET A 180 13.09 14.11 1.48
C MET A 180 12.15 13.35 2.43
N HIS A 181 11.71 12.17 2.02
CA HIS A 181 10.83 11.32 2.81
C HIS A 181 11.53 10.85 4.10
N SER A 182 12.76 10.34 4.01
CA SER A 182 13.53 9.87 5.16
C SER A 182 13.79 10.97 6.21
N LYS A 183 13.97 12.23 5.79
CA LYS A 183 14.10 13.37 6.71
C LYS A 183 12.81 13.70 7.45
N ARG A 184 11.64 13.46 6.84
CA ARG A 184 10.34 13.74 7.44
C ARG A 184 9.93 12.72 8.49
N VAL A 185 10.24 11.44 8.27
CA VAL A 185 9.87 10.36 9.19
C VAL A 185 10.61 10.42 10.53
N LYS A 186 11.65 11.25 10.66
CA LYS A 186 12.35 11.49 11.93
C LYS A 186 11.62 12.48 12.87
N LYS A 187 10.48 13.02 12.47
CA LYS A 187 9.76 14.11 13.19
C LYS A 187 8.48 13.63 13.85
N PHE A 188 8.39 12.34 14.19
CA PHE A 188 7.23 11.83 14.95
C PHE A 188 7.25 12.33 16.39
N TRP A 189 6.06 12.65 16.89
CA TRP A 189 5.84 12.96 18.29
C TRP A 189 4.43 12.53 18.72
N VAL A 190 4.21 12.45 20.03
CA VAL A 190 2.98 11.93 20.61
C VAL A 190 2.48 12.94 21.63
N ASN A 191 1.23 13.40 21.49
CA ASN A 191 0.58 14.29 22.45
C ASN A 191 0.03 13.53 23.67
N ASP A 192 -0.56 14.24 24.61
CA ASP A 192 -1.04 13.71 25.89
C ASP A 192 -2.36 12.93 25.78
N ASP A 193 -3.04 12.97 24.62
CA ASP A 193 -4.23 12.16 24.37
C ASP A 193 -3.92 10.66 24.20
N CYS A 194 -2.63 10.28 24.21
CA CYS A 194 -2.21 8.90 24.05
C CYS A 194 -2.66 8.02 25.23
N ILE A 195 -3.47 7.01 24.93
CA ILE A 195 -3.99 6.04 25.93
C ILE A 195 -3.17 4.74 26.02
N GLY A 196 -2.07 4.62 25.31
CA GLY A 196 -1.21 3.43 25.33
C GLY A 196 -1.83 2.17 24.72
N CYS A 197 -2.82 2.28 23.84
CA CYS A 197 -3.59 1.14 23.31
C CYS A 197 -2.81 0.18 22.38
N GLY A 198 -1.61 0.52 21.94
CA GLY A 198 -0.74 -0.31 21.10
C GLY A 198 -1.19 -0.46 19.65
N THR A 199 -2.23 0.23 19.19
CA THR A 199 -2.67 0.16 17.77
C THR A 199 -1.54 0.54 16.82
N CYS A 200 -0.77 1.58 17.12
CA CYS A 200 0.37 2.03 16.32
C CYS A 200 1.47 0.95 16.17
N VAL A 201 1.71 0.17 17.21
CA VAL A 201 2.65 -0.95 17.18
C VAL A 201 2.17 -2.02 16.21
N ARG A 202 0.90 -2.43 16.34
CA ARG A 202 0.32 -3.50 15.52
C ARG A 202 0.23 -3.15 14.04
N VAL A 203 -0.17 -1.92 13.70
CA VAL A 203 -0.33 -1.50 12.29
C VAL A 203 0.99 -1.14 11.63
N CYS A 204 2.09 -1.05 12.38
CA CYS A 204 3.39 -0.74 11.79
C CYS A 204 3.90 -1.92 10.94
N PRO A 205 4.02 -1.78 9.62
CA PRO A 205 4.46 -2.88 8.77
C PRO A 205 5.94 -3.25 9.01
N GLN A 206 6.73 -2.31 9.54
CA GLN A 206 8.17 -2.47 9.79
C GLN A 206 8.49 -2.91 11.22
N GLY A 207 7.49 -3.12 12.09
CA GLY A 207 7.76 -3.37 13.51
C GLY A 207 8.57 -2.26 14.20
N ASN A 208 8.52 -1.03 13.67
CA ASN A 208 9.40 0.08 14.05
C ASN A 208 8.91 0.85 15.28
N ILE A 209 7.84 0.41 15.94
CA ILE A 209 7.24 1.10 17.08
C ILE A 209 7.14 0.13 18.26
N GLN A 210 7.58 0.58 19.43
CA GLN A 210 7.45 -0.13 20.70
C GLN A 210 6.71 0.73 21.70
N LEU A 211 6.06 0.10 22.70
CA LEU A 211 5.50 0.82 23.85
C LEU A 211 6.53 0.80 25.00
N THR A 212 6.93 1.98 25.45
CA THR A 212 7.71 2.19 26.66
C THR A 212 6.83 3.00 27.64
N GLU A 213 6.55 2.45 28.80
CA GLU A 213 5.69 3.09 29.80
C GLU A 213 4.31 3.56 29.22
N LYS A 214 3.69 2.70 28.41
CA LYS A 214 2.43 2.95 27.69
C LYS A 214 2.49 4.08 26.65
N ARG A 215 3.67 4.61 26.31
CA ARG A 215 3.84 5.58 25.21
C ARG A 215 4.62 4.96 24.05
N PRO A 216 4.26 5.27 22.79
CA PRO A 216 4.99 4.74 21.64
C PRO A 216 6.34 5.44 21.48
N SER A 217 7.38 4.65 21.31
CA SER A 217 8.72 5.05 20.86
C SER A 217 8.94 4.60 19.43
N PHE A 218 9.64 5.41 18.64
CA PHE A 218 9.86 5.19 17.21
C PHE A 218 11.33 4.86 16.95
N GLY A 219 11.58 3.73 16.30
CA GLY A 219 12.91 3.34 15.84
C GLY A 219 13.34 4.05 14.55
N THR A 220 14.40 3.57 13.95
CA THR A 220 15.02 4.15 12.75
C THR A 220 14.54 3.55 11.43
N ASN A 221 13.82 2.43 11.47
CA ASN A 221 13.37 1.68 10.28
C ASN A 221 11.99 2.13 9.77
N CYS A 222 11.70 3.42 9.83
CA CYS A 222 10.41 3.96 9.40
C CYS A 222 10.39 4.26 7.90
N ILE A 223 9.44 3.71 7.19
CA ILE A 223 9.20 3.95 5.76
C ILE A 223 8.17 5.05 5.48
N GLY A 224 7.70 5.76 6.51
CA GLY A 224 6.79 6.90 6.38
C GLY A 224 5.40 6.57 5.87
N CYS A 225 4.91 5.36 6.08
CA CYS A 225 3.59 4.93 5.62
C CYS A 225 2.42 5.60 6.35
N LEU A 226 2.68 6.21 7.52
CA LEU A 226 1.72 6.90 8.37
C LEU A 226 0.56 6.03 8.91
N SER A 227 0.62 4.70 8.82
CA SER A 227 -0.42 3.83 9.38
C SER A 227 -0.68 4.13 10.85
N CYS A 228 0.38 4.35 11.64
CA CYS A 228 0.29 4.70 13.06
C CYS A 228 -0.43 6.03 13.29
N VAL A 229 -0.27 7.00 12.39
CA VAL A 229 -0.96 8.30 12.44
C VAL A 229 -2.42 8.16 12.05
N GLN A 230 -2.69 7.42 10.95
CA GLN A 230 -4.02 7.26 10.38
C GLN A 230 -4.97 6.47 11.30
N TYR A 231 -4.47 5.42 11.93
CA TYR A 231 -5.27 4.49 12.72
C TYR A 231 -5.18 4.73 14.24
N CYS A 232 -4.54 5.82 14.67
CA CYS A 232 -4.56 6.19 16.08
C CYS A 232 -5.97 6.62 16.50
N PRO A 233 -6.67 5.90 17.42
CA PRO A 233 -8.05 6.21 17.77
C PRO A 233 -8.18 7.56 18.49
N LYS A 234 -7.10 8.04 19.11
CA LYS A 234 -7.02 9.33 19.79
C LYS A 234 -6.31 10.41 18.97
N GLN A 235 -5.91 10.11 17.74
CA GLN A 235 -5.12 11.00 16.87
C GLN A 235 -3.87 11.58 17.57
N ALA A 236 -3.35 10.85 18.55
CA ALA A 236 -2.26 11.30 19.41
C ALA A 236 -0.89 11.33 18.70
N ILE A 237 -0.72 10.59 17.60
CA ILE A 237 0.55 10.51 16.88
C ILE A 237 0.57 11.54 15.74
N ASN A 238 1.64 12.32 15.70
CA ASN A 238 1.83 13.41 14.76
C ASN A 238 3.22 13.40 14.10
N VAL A 239 3.33 14.06 12.94
CA VAL A 239 4.59 14.25 12.21
C VAL A 239 4.84 15.73 12.02
N GLY A 240 5.85 16.27 12.69
CA GLY A 240 6.11 17.71 12.73
C GLY A 240 4.85 18.47 13.17
N LYS A 241 4.76 19.73 12.82
CA LYS A 241 3.56 20.56 13.08
C LYS A 241 2.43 20.37 12.06
N ILE A 242 2.72 19.62 10.96
CA ILE A 242 1.82 19.58 9.80
C ILE A 242 0.56 18.75 10.09
N THR A 243 0.69 17.66 10.82
CA THR A 243 -0.41 16.70 10.99
C THR A 243 -1.30 17.00 12.20
N GLU A 244 -0.87 17.85 13.10
CA GLU A 244 -1.58 18.16 14.36
C GLU A 244 -3.01 18.67 14.14
N LYS A 245 -3.18 19.56 13.18
CA LYS A 245 -4.48 20.19 12.86
C LYS A 245 -5.17 19.54 11.66
N ARG A 246 -4.68 18.40 11.18
CA ARG A 246 -5.23 17.75 9.99
C ARG A 246 -6.07 16.55 10.33
N GLU A 247 -7.20 16.46 9.66
CA GLU A 247 -8.08 15.31 9.74
C GLU A 247 -7.38 14.04 9.29
N ARG A 248 -7.60 12.94 10.01
CA ARG A 248 -7.16 11.60 9.62
C ARG A 248 -8.06 11.08 8.50
N PHE A 249 -7.48 10.35 7.56
CA PHE A 249 -8.22 9.83 6.41
C PHE A 249 -7.89 8.35 6.14
N PRO A 250 -8.12 7.45 7.12
CA PRO A 250 -8.09 6.03 6.84
C PRO A 250 -9.28 5.66 5.95
N ASN A 251 -9.14 4.58 5.19
CA ASN A 251 -10.28 4.05 4.44
C ASN A 251 -11.34 3.52 5.43
N PRO A 252 -12.62 3.93 5.32
CA PRO A 252 -13.66 3.55 6.29
C PRO A 252 -14.00 2.06 6.27
N ASN A 253 -13.75 1.37 5.15
CA ASN A 253 -14.02 -0.05 4.98
C ASN A 253 -12.86 -0.94 5.47
N VAL A 254 -11.77 -0.33 5.97
CA VAL A 254 -10.59 -1.04 6.43
C VAL A 254 -10.31 -0.69 7.89
N LYS A 255 -10.44 -1.66 8.78
CA LYS A 255 -10.12 -1.51 10.20
C LYS A 255 -8.61 -1.66 10.44
N ALA A 256 -8.10 -1.11 11.55
CA ALA A 256 -6.72 -1.32 11.96
C ALA A 256 -6.34 -2.82 12.03
N ALA A 257 -7.27 -3.66 12.49
CA ALA A 257 -7.07 -5.11 12.58
C ALA A 257 -6.83 -5.76 11.21
N ASP A 258 -7.41 -5.23 10.12
CA ASP A 258 -7.20 -5.78 8.78
C ASP A 258 -5.75 -5.60 8.32
N LEU A 259 -5.12 -4.47 8.68
CA LEU A 259 -3.71 -4.20 8.35
C LEU A 259 -2.72 -5.03 9.18
N THR A 260 -3.19 -5.74 10.20
CA THR A 260 -2.33 -6.62 11.02
C THR A 260 -2.33 -8.06 10.56
N LYS A 261 -3.25 -8.43 9.69
CA LYS A 261 -3.32 -9.76 9.09
C LYS A 261 -2.13 -10.00 8.18
N LYS A 262 -1.76 -11.26 8.02
CA LYS A 262 -0.75 -11.68 7.03
C LYS A 262 -1.42 -11.96 5.69
N ILE A 263 -2.50 -12.72 5.73
CA ILE A 263 -3.30 -13.14 4.58
C ILE A 263 -4.78 -12.88 4.90
N ILE A 264 -5.51 -12.45 3.88
CA ILE A 264 -6.98 -12.31 3.91
C ILE A 264 -7.50 -13.12 2.72
N HIS A 265 -8.23 -14.19 3.01
CA HIS A 265 -8.89 -14.99 1.98
C HIS A 265 -10.25 -14.40 1.63
N ILE A 266 -10.60 -14.40 0.35
CA ILE A 266 -11.89 -13.98 -0.22
C ILE A 266 -12.36 -15.11 -1.16
N ASP A 267 -13.53 -15.66 -0.86
CA ASP A 267 -14.20 -16.71 -1.64
C ASP A 267 -14.73 -16.20 -3.00
#